data_c29c160818e302f9c2c2fcc38a21cf11
#
_entry.id   c29c160818e302f9c2c2fcc38a21cf11
#
_cell.length_a   1.000
_cell.length_b   1.000
_cell.length_c   1.000
_cell.angle_alpha   90.00
_cell.angle_beta   90.00
_cell.angle_gamma   90.00
#
_symmetry.space_group_name_H-M   'P 1'
#
loop_
_entity.id
_entity.type
_entity.pdbx_description
1 polymer ?
#
loop_
_entity_poly.entity_id
_entity_poly.type
_entity_poly.pdbx_seq_one_letter_code
_entity_poly.pdbx_strand_id
1 'polypeptide(L)'
;MLELKNVTVIRQGKKILNNINLKFQDGQMVAFTGANGSGKSTLMKVIMGIEKVDAGQIIYNGQDITNASITTRANLGISFAFQQPVKFKGLTIANLFEYSAKRKLDKKEMCKVLTTLGLCPSEYLDRELDSTLSGGELKRLEIASIMLKDANCVIMDEPEAGIDLWSFSRLIKVFQNIKIEKNPLFIIVSHQEKLLKIADRIIVMDSGEVVKDGPAQDVLKEVQ
;
A
#
# COMPACT_ATOMS: atom_id res chain seq x y z
N MET A 1 13.79 0.66 7.90
CA MET A 1 13.66 2.15 7.87
C MET A 1 13.72 2.66 6.45
N LEU A 2 12.80 3.54 6.03
CA LEU A 2 12.76 4.19 4.70
C LEU A 2 13.01 5.69 4.87
N GLU A 3 13.84 6.28 4.02
CA GLU A 3 14.16 7.71 4.02
C GLU A 3 14.14 8.28 2.60
N LEU A 4 13.49 9.43 2.44
CA LEU A 4 13.45 10.22 1.20
C LEU A 4 14.24 11.49 1.44
N LYS A 5 15.20 11.81 0.58
CA LYS A 5 16.06 12.99 0.66
C LYS A 5 15.94 13.83 -0.60
N ASN A 6 15.37 15.02 -0.48
CA ASN A 6 15.22 16.01 -1.53
C ASN A 6 14.57 15.43 -2.82
N VAL A 7 13.63 14.51 -2.66
CA VAL A 7 13.00 13.81 -3.78
C VAL A 7 12.16 14.78 -4.59
N THR A 8 12.50 14.91 -5.87
CA THR A 8 11.82 15.78 -6.83
C THR A 8 11.44 14.99 -8.08
N VAL A 9 10.22 15.21 -8.57
CA VAL A 9 9.70 14.61 -9.80
C VAL A 9 9.11 15.70 -10.68
N ILE A 10 9.56 15.75 -11.93
CA ILE A 10 9.11 16.74 -12.92
C ILE A 10 8.42 16.00 -14.08
N ARG A 11 7.22 16.42 -14.46
CA ARG A 11 6.51 15.89 -15.63
C ARG A 11 5.98 17.06 -16.46
N GLN A 12 6.32 17.05 -17.74
CA GLN A 12 5.92 18.11 -18.69
C GLN A 12 6.26 19.52 -18.16
N GLY A 13 7.46 19.69 -17.56
CA GLY A 13 7.93 20.96 -17.00
C GLY A 13 7.29 21.34 -15.67
N LYS A 14 6.32 20.58 -15.16
CA LYS A 14 5.68 20.83 -13.86
C LYS A 14 6.28 19.93 -12.77
N LYS A 15 6.63 20.49 -11.62
CA LYS A 15 7.03 19.74 -10.44
C LYS A 15 5.81 19.04 -9.85
N ILE A 16 5.77 17.71 -9.93
CA ILE A 16 4.74 16.86 -9.30
C ILE A 16 5.09 16.56 -7.85
N LEU A 17 6.39 16.40 -7.58
CA LEU A 17 6.95 16.35 -6.23
C LEU A 17 8.07 17.37 -6.16
N ASN A 18 8.10 18.17 -5.11
CA ASN A 18 9.06 19.24 -4.92
C ASN A 18 9.79 19.06 -3.59
N ASN A 19 11.05 18.63 -3.66
CA ASN A 19 11.96 18.54 -2.51
C ASN A 19 11.39 17.78 -1.29
N ILE A 20 10.82 16.61 -1.53
CA ILE A 20 10.23 15.78 -0.46
C ILE A 20 11.34 15.22 0.43
N ASN A 21 11.24 15.51 1.72
CA ASN A 21 12.13 15.02 2.76
C ASN A 21 11.29 14.30 3.83
N LEU A 22 11.36 12.99 3.91
CA LEU A 22 10.58 12.18 4.84
C LEU A 22 11.42 11.02 5.39
N LYS A 23 11.17 10.67 6.63
CA LYS A 23 11.78 9.51 7.30
C LYS A 23 10.71 8.68 7.96
N PHE A 24 10.72 7.39 7.70
CA PHE A 24 9.76 6.43 8.23
C PHE A 24 10.47 5.39 9.09
N GLN A 25 9.81 4.99 10.17
CA GLN A 25 10.30 3.95 11.08
C GLN A 25 9.62 2.62 10.78
N ASP A 26 10.32 1.53 11.07
CA ASP A 26 9.73 0.19 10.99
C ASP A 26 8.57 0.07 12.00
N GLY A 27 7.54 -0.68 11.65
CA GLY A 27 6.34 -0.84 12.48
C GLY A 27 5.39 0.37 12.54
N GLN A 28 5.73 1.48 11.89
CA GLN A 28 4.90 2.68 11.85
C GLN A 28 3.80 2.53 10.80
N MET A 29 2.58 2.98 11.12
CA MET A 29 1.51 3.17 10.16
C MET A 29 1.37 4.65 9.84
N VAL A 30 1.68 5.01 8.60
CA VAL A 30 1.67 6.40 8.12
C VAL A 30 0.58 6.57 7.07
N ALA A 31 -0.33 7.48 7.30
CA ALA A 31 -1.37 7.84 6.34
C ALA A 31 -1.01 9.14 5.61
N PHE A 32 -1.14 9.11 4.30
CA PHE A 32 -1.05 10.30 3.44
C PHE A 32 -2.44 10.77 3.05
N THR A 33 -2.69 12.05 3.21
CA THR A 33 -3.94 12.70 2.80
C THR A 33 -3.65 14.04 2.13
N GLY A 34 -4.67 14.75 1.66
CA GLY A 34 -4.56 16.04 0.96
C GLY A 34 -5.28 16.03 -0.39
N ALA A 35 -5.35 17.17 -1.06
CA ALA A 35 -6.12 17.36 -2.29
C ALA A 35 -5.77 16.34 -3.40
N ASN A 36 -6.72 16.05 -4.28
CA ASN A 36 -6.46 15.25 -5.47
C ASN A 36 -5.44 15.99 -6.36
N GLY A 37 -4.48 15.23 -6.92
CA GLY A 37 -3.38 15.81 -7.70
C GLY A 37 -2.24 16.40 -6.87
N SER A 38 -2.25 16.29 -5.54
CA SER A 38 -1.16 16.80 -4.68
C SER A 38 0.14 15.98 -4.72
N GLY A 39 0.20 14.88 -5.51
CA GLY A 39 1.42 14.08 -5.70
C GLY A 39 1.49 12.79 -4.87
N LYS A 40 0.49 12.47 -4.02
CA LYS A 40 0.50 11.29 -3.14
C LYS A 40 0.76 9.99 -3.88
N SER A 41 -0.05 9.67 -4.88
CA SER A 41 0.11 8.44 -5.69
C SER A 41 1.43 8.40 -6.47
N THR A 42 1.91 9.56 -6.92
CA THR A 42 3.24 9.67 -7.54
C THR A 42 4.33 9.33 -6.53
N LEU A 43 4.25 9.84 -5.31
CA LEU A 43 5.20 9.53 -4.25
C LEU A 43 5.22 8.03 -3.93
N MET A 44 4.06 7.38 -3.84
CA MET A 44 3.96 5.93 -3.64
C MET A 44 4.63 5.15 -4.78
N LYS A 45 4.38 5.54 -6.03
CA LYS A 45 4.99 4.94 -7.22
C LYS A 45 6.51 5.15 -7.25
N VAL A 46 6.99 6.31 -6.82
CA VAL A 46 8.43 6.63 -6.68
C VAL A 46 9.08 5.71 -5.65
N ILE A 47 8.48 5.52 -4.49
CA ILE A 47 9.02 4.61 -3.46
C ILE A 47 9.09 3.18 -3.98
N MET A 48 8.11 2.72 -4.77
CA MET A 48 8.13 1.38 -5.37
C MET A 48 9.07 1.27 -6.59
N GLY A 49 9.52 2.40 -7.18
CA GLY A 49 10.36 2.42 -8.39
C GLY A 49 9.59 2.27 -9.70
N ILE A 50 8.27 2.47 -9.66
CA ILE A 50 7.40 2.55 -10.85
C ILE A 50 7.64 3.87 -11.59
N GLU A 51 7.81 4.95 -10.82
CA GLU A 51 8.18 6.28 -11.31
C GLU A 51 9.61 6.59 -10.92
N LYS A 52 10.35 7.24 -11.83
CA LYS A 52 11.74 7.67 -11.58
C LYS A 52 11.76 9.05 -10.93
N VAL A 53 12.72 9.26 -10.06
CA VAL A 53 13.04 10.58 -9.52
C VAL A 53 13.90 11.37 -10.51
N ASP A 54 13.70 12.69 -10.58
CA ASP A 54 14.55 13.60 -11.35
C ASP A 54 15.69 14.15 -10.47
N ALA A 55 15.48 14.24 -9.14
CA ALA A 55 16.52 14.59 -8.17
C ALA A 55 16.20 13.99 -6.80
N GLY A 56 17.25 13.87 -5.95
CA GLY A 56 17.15 13.33 -4.61
C GLY A 56 17.50 11.86 -4.51
N GLN A 57 17.26 11.29 -3.33
CA GLN A 57 17.63 9.91 -3.01
C GLN A 57 16.53 9.20 -2.23
N ILE A 58 16.43 7.88 -2.42
CA ILE A 58 15.57 6.97 -1.66
C ILE A 58 16.47 5.95 -0.99
N ILE A 59 16.46 5.95 0.35
CA ILE A 59 17.30 5.05 1.14
C ILE A 59 16.38 4.08 1.89
N TYR A 60 16.60 2.79 1.74
CA TYR A 60 15.87 1.73 2.44
C TYR A 60 16.84 0.83 3.20
N ASN A 61 16.66 0.73 4.52
CA ASN A 61 17.54 -0.01 5.42
C ASN A 61 19.02 0.33 5.25
N GLY A 62 19.34 1.63 5.04
CA GLY A 62 20.69 2.14 4.84
C GLY A 62 21.24 1.98 3.43
N GLN A 63 20.54 1.29 2.54
CA GLN A 63 20.91 1.10 1.14
C GLN A 63 20.24 2.14 0.25
N ASP A 64 20.99 2.78 -0.65
CA ASP A 64 20.42 3.63 -1.69
C ASP A 64 19.74 2.74 -2.75
N ILE A 65 18.41 2.90 -2.86
CA ILE A 65 17.56 2.19 -3.81
C ILE A 65 17.02 3.11 -4.90
N THR A 66 17.51 4.32 -5.03
CA THR A 66 16.98 5.36 -5.95
C THR A 66 16.83 4.82 -7.37
N ASN A 67 17.82 4.12 -7.87
CA ASN A 67 17.81 3.54 -9.22
C ASN A 67 17.52 2.03 -9.23
N ALA A 68 17.15 1.44 -8.09
CA ALA A 68 16.82 0.02 -8.02
C ALA A 68 15.51 -0.28 -8.77
N SER A 69 15.48 -1.43 -9.46
CA SER A 69 14.29 -1.89 -10.18
C SER A 69 13.15 -2.23 -9.22
N ILE A 70 11.90 -2.26 -9.74
CA ILE A 70 10.73 -2.73 -9.00
C ILE A 70 10.98 -4.12 -8.40
N THR A 71 11.57 -5.04 -9.18
CA THR A 71 11.89 -6.39 -8.74
C THR A 71 12.88 -6.39 -7.57
N THR A 72 13.91 -5.56 -7.65
CA THR A 72 14.89 -5.41 -6.56
C THR A 72 14.22 -4.91 -5.29
N ARG A 73 13.38 -3.88 -5.38
CA ARG A 73 12.66 -3.33 -4.22
C ARG A 73 11.66 -4.34 -3.64
N ALA A 74 10.97 -5.10 -4.48
CA ALA A 74 10.09 -6.17 -4.03
C ALA A 74 10.85 -7.28 -3.29
N ASN A 75 12.06 -7.63 -3.74
CA ASN A 75 12.93 -8.60 -3.07
C ASN A 75 13.50 -8.08 -1.74
N LEU A 76 13.64 -6.77 -1.59
CA LEU A 76 13.99 -6.13 -0.32
C LEU A 76 12.82 -6.07 0.67
N GLY A 77 11.64 -6.58 0.30
CA GLY A 77 10.46 -6.64 1.16
C GLY A 77 9.53 -5.44 1.06
N ILE A 78 9.63 -4.62 -0.01
CA ILE A 78 8.64 -3.56 -0.29
C ILE A 78 7.50 -4.15 -1.10
N SER A 79 6.26 -4.03 -0.62
CA SER A 79 5.05 -4.48 -1.30
C SER A 79 4.15 -3.30 -1.65
N PHE A 80 3.50 -3.37 -2.80
CA PHE A 80 2.64 -2.30 -3.31
C PHE A 80 1.26 -2.84 -3.68
N ALA A 81 0.20 -2.16 -3.22
CA ALA A 81 -1.17 -2.35 -3.69
C ALA A 81 -1.60 -1.15 -4.53
N PHE A 82 -2.00 -1.43 -5.76
CA PHE A 82 -2.41 -0.39 -6.71
C PHE A 82 -3.79 0.16 -6.39
N GLN A 83 -4.07 1.39 -6.77
CA GLN A 83 -5.42 1.96 -6.71
C GLN A 83 -6.42 1.11 -7.53
N GLN A 84 -6.01 0.68 -8.74
CA GLN A 84 -6.76 -0.28 -9.54
C GLN A 84 -6.04 -1.64 -9.51
N PRO A 85 -6.70 -2.70 -9.01
CA PRO A 85 -6.11 -4.03 -8.96
C PRO A 85 -5.78 -4.58 -10.36
N VAL A 86 -4.67 -5.30 -10.45
CA VAL A 86 -4.23 -5.91 -11.71
C VAL A 86 -4.97 -7.22 -11.94
N LYS A 87 -5.40 -7.46 -13.19
CA LYS A 87 -6.03 -8.71 -13.64
C LYS A 87 -4.99 -9.58 -14.34
N PHE A 88 -5.02 -10.87 -14.07
CA PHE A 88 -4.10 -11.85 -14.66
C PHE A 88 -4.90 -12.98 -15.29
N LYS A 89 -4.82 -13.12 -16.62
CA LYS A 89 -5.44 -14.25 -17.33
C LYS A 89 -4.66 -15.54 -17.04
N GLY A 90 -5.39 -16.65 -16.79
CA GLY A 90 -4.80 -17.97 -16.58
C GLY A 90 -4.14 -18.15 -15.19
N LEU A 91 -4.32 -17.20 -14.26
CA LEU A 91 -3.84 -17.30 -12.89
C LEU A 91 -5.03 -17.51 -11.95
N THR A 92 -5.07 -18.62 -11.23
CA THR A 92 -6.09 -18.85 -10.20
C THR A 92 -5.75 -18.10 -8.92
N ILE A 93 -6.74 -17.89 -8.06
CA ILE A 93 -6.55 -17.26 -6.76
C ILE A 93 -5.61 -18.09 -5.87
N ALA A 94 -5.72 -19.42 -5.92
CA ALA A 94 -4.79 -20.32 -5.22
C ALA A 94 -3.34 -20.09 -5.69
N ASN A 95 -3.12 -20.01 -7.01
CA ASN A 95 -1.79 -19.73 -7.56
C ASN A 95 -1.27 -18.34 -7.12
N LEU A 96 -2.11 -17.29 -7.15
CA LEU A 96 -1.74 -15.96 -6.65
C LEU A 96 -1.26 -16.04 -5.20
N PHE A 97 -1.95 -16.80 -4.36
CA PHE A 97 -1.60 -16.91 -2.94
C PHE A 97 -0.26 -17.63 -2.74
N GLU A 98 -0.01 -18.73 -3.45
CA GLU A 98 1.28 -19.44 -3.39
C GLU A 98 2.44 -18.59 -3.90
N TYR A 99 2.25 -17.86 -5.02
CA TYR A 99 3.26 -16.91 -5.51
C TYR A 99 3.53 -15.78 -4.52
N SER A 100 2.47 -15.26 -3.87
CA SER A 100 2.61 -14.21 -2.87
C SER A 100 3.36 -14.67 -1.64
N ALA A 101 3.06 -15.88 -1.15
CA ALA A 101 3.71 -16.49 0.00
C ALA A 101 5.13 -17.01 -0.31
N LYS A 102 5.49 -17.12 -1.59
CA LYS A 102 6.74 -17.79 -2.08
C LYS A 102 6.91 -19.21 -1.55
N ARG A 103 5.81 -19.91 -1.27
CA ARG A 103 5.77 -21.29 -0.79
C ARG A 103 4.44 -21.93 -1.12
N LYS A 104 4.39 -23.27 -1.06
CA LYS A 104 3.13 -23.99 -1.09
C LYS A 104 2.29 -23.66 0.15
N LEU A 105 1.00 -23.50 -0.05
CA LEU A 105 0.03 -23.25 1.00
C LEU A 105 -0.92 -24.42 1.11
N ASP A 106 -1.28 -24.80 2.33
CA ASP A 106 -2.37 -25.75 2.50
C ASP A 106 -3.73 -25.08 2.25
N LYS A 107 -4.73 -25.91 1.94
CA LYS A 107 -6.09 -25.43 1.65
C LYS A 107 -6.71 -24.68 2.85
N LYS A 108 -6.39 -25.11 4.07
CA LYS A 108 -6.92 -24.50 5.31
C LYS A 108 -6.39 -23.07 5.49
N GLU A 109 -5.12 -22.85 5.22
CA GLU A 109 -4.48 -21.54 5.27
C GLU A 109 -5.09 -20.58 4.24
N MET A 110 -5.24 -21.02 2.99
CA MET A 110 -5.90 -20.24 1.93
C MET A 110 -7.35 -19.90 2.29
N CYS A 111 -8.10 -20.89 2.81
CA CYS A 111 -9.47 -20.68 3.26
C CYS A 111 -9.56 -19.62 4.37
N LYS A 112 -8.65 -19.66 5.35
CA LYS A 112 -8.59 -18.68 6.45
C LYS A 112 -8.41 -17.28 5.91
N VAL A 113 -7.50 -17.09 4.96
CA VAL A 113 -7.23 -15.76 4.36
C VAL A 113 -8.48 -15.23 3.64
N LEU A 114 -9.12 -16.03 2.79
CA LEU A 114 -10.34 -15.63 2.07
C LEU A 114 -11.46 -15.28 3.05
N THR A 115 -11.71 -16.13 4.04
CA THR A 115 -12.76 -15.90 5.06
C THR A 115 -12.51 -14.61 5.83
N THR A 116 -11.26 -14.30 6.18
CA THR A 116 -10.89 -13.06 6.88
C THR A 116 -11.31 -11.82 6.06
N LEU A 117 -11.26 -11.91 4.74
CA LEU A 117 -11.63 -10.83 3.83
C LEU A 117 -13.10 -10.91 3.36
N GLY A 118 -13.88 -11.87 3.88
CA GLY A 118 -15.29 -12.03 3.54
C GLY A 118 -15.53 -12.59 2.15
N LEU A 119 -14.62 -13.43 1.66
CA LEU A 119 -14.74 -14.18 0.43
C LEU A 119 -14.98 -15.64 0.76
N CYS A 120 -15.93 -16.29 0.05
CA CYS A 120 -16.25 -17.71 0.27
C CYS A 120 -15.18 -18.60 -0.36
N PRO A 121 -14.43 -19.42 0.41
CA PRO A 121 -13.34 -20.22 -0.15
C PRO A 121 -13.76 -21.19 -1.26
N SER A 122 -14.93 -21.79 -1.13
CA SER A 122 -15.45 -22.75 -2.13
C SER A 122 -15.78 -22.11 -3.49
N GLU A 123 -16.00 -20.80 -3.51
CA GLU A 123 -16.32 -20.07 -4.74
C GLU A 123 -15.09 -19.44 -5.39
N TYR A 124 -14.04 -19.15 -4.60
CA TYR A 124 -12.95 -18.32 -5.05
C TYR A 124 -11.64 -19.06 -5.30
N LEU A 125 -11.29 -20.12 -4.56
CA LEU A 125 -9.94 -20.71 -4.62
C LEU A 125 -9.50 -21.11 -6.02
N ASP A 126 -10.39 -21.80 -6.75
CA ASP A 126 -10.10 -22.34 -8.08
C ASP A 126 -10.48 -21.35 -9.22
N ARG A 127 -11.01 -20.17 -8.87
CA ARG A 127 -11.43 -19.15 -9.82
C ARG A 127 -10.23 -18.37 -10.36
N GLU A 128 -10.28 -17.99 -11.62
CA GLU A 128 -9.26 -17.12 -12.24
C GLU A 128 -9.40 -15.65 -11.81
N LEU A 129 -8.27 -14.96 -11.84
CA LEU A 129 -8.19 -13.50 -11.62
C LEU A 129 -8.55 -12.73 -12.89
N ASP A 130 -9.75 -12.90 -13.38
CA ASP A 130 -10.21 -12.34 -14.64
C ASP A 130 -11.22 -11.19 -14.51
N SER A 131 -11.85 -10.83 -15.62
CA SER A 131 -12.83 -9.74 -15.69
C SER A 131 -14.19 -10.08 -15.08
N THR A 132 -14.43 -11.31 -14.64
CA THR A 132 -15.69 -11.71 -13.97
C THR A 132 -15.72 -11.32 -12.50
N LEU A 133 -14.56 -10.99 -11.92
CA LEU A 133 -14.44 -10.47 -10.56
C LEU A 133 -14.77 -8.97 -10.52
N SER A 134 -15.58 -8.56 -9.57
CA SER A 134 -15.85 -7.15 -9.29
C SER A 134 -14.57 -6.42 -8.79
N GLY A 135 -14.54 -5.10 -8.91
CA GLY A 135 -13.42 -4.29 -8.40
C GLY A 135 -13.16 -4.50 -6.90
N GLY A 136 -14.22 -4.60 -6.10
CA GLY A 136 -14.11 -4.85 -4.67
C GLY A 136 -13.58 -6.24 -4.32
N GLU A 137 -13.93 -7.28 -5.11
CA GLU A 137 -13.37 -8.62 -4.95
C GLU A 137 -11.88 -8.66 -5.29
N LEU A 138 -11.50 -8.08 -6.42
CA LEU A 138 -10.10 -7.96 -6.84
C LEU A 138 -9.27 -7.21 -5.77
N LYS A 139 -9.82 -6.13 -5.21
CA LYS A 139 -9.14 -5.36 -4.16
C LYS A 139 -8.91 -6.19 -2.89
N ARG A 140 -9.91 -6.95 -2.48
CA ARG A 140 -9.78 -7.87 -1.33
C ARG A 140 -8.77 -8.99 -1.59
N LEU A 141 -8.71 -9.52 -2.82
CA LEU A 141 -7.71 -10.52 -3.21
C LEU A 141 -6.29 -9.94 -3.27
N GLU A 142 -6.12 -8.69 -3.73
CA GLU A 142 -4.85 -7.98 -3.65
C GLU A 142 -4.37 -7.85 -2.21
N ILE A 143 -5.26 -7.48 -1.29
CA ILE A 143 -4.94 -7.39 0.15
C ILE A 143 -4.64 -8.77 0.74
N ALA A 144 -5.37 -9.82 0.33
CA ALA A 144 -5.06 -11.21 0.68
C ALA A 144 -3.61 -11.56 0.31
N SER A 145 -3.18 -11.18 -0.89
CA SER A 145 -1.82 -11.43 -1.35
C SER A 145 -0.77 -10.71 -0.50
N ILE A 146 -1.08 -9.50 0.00
CA ILE A 146 -0.20 -8.76 0.91
C ILE A 146 -0.14 -9.43 2.29
N MET A 147 -1.27 -9.95 2.80
CA MET A 147 -1.28 -10.70 4.07
C MET A 147 -0.37 -11.93 4.03
N LEU A 148 -0.25 -12.57 2.87
CA LEU A 148 0.57 -13.77 2.67
C LEU A 148 2.05 -13.45 2.44
N LYS A 149 2.38 -12.23 1.98
CA LYS A 149 3.76 -11.81 1.80
C LYS A 149 4.46 -11.56 3.14
N ASP A 150 5.75 -11.86 3.15
CA ASP A 150 6.67 -11.43 4.20
C ASP A 150 7.24 -10.05 3.82
N ALA A 151 6.40 -9.02 3.96
CA ALA A 151 6.74 -7.66 3.57
C ALA A 151 7.10 -6.82 4.81
N ASN A 152 8.26 -6.15 4.75
CA ASN A 152 8.72 -5.21 5.78
C ASN A 152 8.16 -3.80 5.57
N CYS A 153 7.79 -3.47 4.33
CA CYS A 153 7.16 -2.21 3.97
C CYS A 153 5.97 -2.48 3.04
N VAL A 154 4.80 -2.01 3.42
CA VAL A 154 3.55 -2.18 2.68
C VAL A 154 3.04 -0.81 2.27
N ILE A 155 2.93 -0.58 0.97
CA ILE A 155 2.42 0.65 0.39
C ILE A 155 1.04 0.38 -0.22
N MET A 156 0.04 1.17 0.14
CA MET A 156 -1.33 1.04 -0.38
C MET A 156 -1.83 2.40 -0.87
N ASP A 157 -2.25 2.43 -2.12
CA ASP A 157 -2.83 3.63 -2.73
C ASP A 157 -4.35 3.46 -2.80
N GLU A 158 -5.08 4.18 -1.95
CA GLU A 158 -6.53 4.15 -1.78
C GLU A 158 -7.08 2.70 -1.67
N PRO A 159 -6.69 1.94 -0.63
CA PRO A 159 -7.10 0.54 -0.48
C PRO A 159 -8.61 0.37 -0.31
N GLU A 160 -9.34 1.42 0.02
CA GLU A 160 -10.79 1.47 0.15
C GLU A 160 -11.54 1.65 -1.16
N ALA A 161 -10.86 2.03 -2.24
CA ALA A 161 -11.51 2.34 -3.52
C ALA A 161 -12.30 1.13 -4.08
N GLY A 162 -13.58 1.33 -4.33
CA GLY A 162 -14.47 0.29 -4.84
C GLY A 162 -14.90 -0.77 -3.81
N ILE A 163 -14.62 -0.58 -2.53
CA ILE A 163 -15.05 -1.48 -1.44
C ILE A 163 -16.29 -0.89 -0.75
N ASP A 164 -17.28 -1.73 -0.51
CA ASP A 164 -18.47 -1.35 0.24
C ASP A 164 -18.17 -1.10 1.73
N LEU A 165 -19.07 -0.37 2.40
CA LEU A 165 -18.90 0.08 3.78
C LEU A 165 -18.68 -1.06 4.79
N TRP A 166 -19.34 -2.22 4.59
CA TRP A 166 -19.22 -3.37 5.49
C TRP A 166 -17.89 -4.08 5.31
N SER A 167 -17.50 -4.30 4.06
CA SER A 167 -16.18 -4.87 3.70
C SER A 167 -15.05 -3.95 4.13
N PHE A 168 -15.22 -2.64 4.04
CA PHE A 168 -14.23 -1.66 4.49
C PHE A 168 -13.98 -1.75 6.01
N SER A 169 -15.03 -1.89 6.83
CA SER A 169 -14.85 -2.04 8.29
C SER A 169 -14.10 -3.32 8.65
N ARG A 170 -14.25 -4.39 7.86
CA ARG A 170 -13.48 -5.63 7.99
C ARG A 170 -12.01 -5.41 7.60
N LEU A 171 -11.78 -4.66 6.52
CA LEU A 171 -10.45 -4.32 6.04
C LEU A 171 -9.61 -3.56 7.08
N ILE A 172 -10.21 -2.62 7.81
CA ILE A 172 -9.56 -1.92 8.92
C ILE A 172 -9.00 -2.92 9.96
N LYS A 173 -9.82 -3.90 10.35
CA LYS A 173 -9.37 -4.96 11.29
C LYS A 173 -8.22 -5.79 10.73
N VAL A 174 -8.25 -6.07 9.42
CA VAL A 174 -7.17 -6.79 8.74
C VAL A 174 -5.86 -6.00 8.84
N PHE A 175 -5.87 -4.70 8.57
CA PHE A 175 -4.66 -3.87 8.68
C PHE A 175 -4.13 -3.80 10.11
N GLN A 176 -5.03 -3.67 11.10
CA GLN A 176 -4.64 -3.71 12.51
C GLN A 176 -3.99 -5.06 12.90
N ASN A 177 -4.54 -6.18 12.43
CA ASN A 177 -3.99 -7.50 12.69
C ASN A 177 -2.61 -7.68 12.03
N ILE A 178 -2.43 -7.27 10.77
CA ILE A 178 -1.13 -7.33 10.09
C ILE A 178 -0.10 -6.48 10.84
N LYS A 179 -0.50 -5.29 11.32
CA LYS A 179 0.35 -4.42 12.13
C LYS A 179 0.79 -5.12 13.42
N ILE A 180 -0.12 -5.80 14.12
CA ILE A 180 0.19 -6.50 15.37
C ILE A 180 1.07 -7.73 15.14
N GLU A 181 0.75 -8.54 14.12
CA GLU A 181 1.40 -9.83 13.89
C GLU A 181 2.77 -9.71 13.22
N LYS A 182 2.91 -8.79 12.24
CA LYS A 182 4.10 -8.66 11.40
C LYS A 182 4.88 -7.36 11.60
N ASN A 183 4.23 -6.36 12.17
CA ASN A 183 4.79 -5.03 12.44
C ASN A 183 5.55 -4.38 11.27
N PRO A 184 5.03 -4.40 10.03
CA PRO A 184 5.69 -3.75 8.90
C PRO A 184 5.53 -2.23 8.98
N LEU A 185 6.37 -1.50 8.24
CA LEU A 185 6.06 -0.12 7.89
C LEU A 185 4.85 -0.10 6.95
N PHE A 186 3.74 0.51 7.37
CA PHE A 186 2.60 0.80 6.50
C PHE A 186 2.64 2.23 5.99
N ILE A 187 2.50 2.41 4.67
CA ILE A 187 2.31 3.70 4.03
C ILE A 187 1.00 3.63 3.25
N ILE A 188 0.00 4.38 3.66
CA ILE A 188 -1.35 4.29 3.10
C ILE A 188 -1.79 5.67 2.61
N VAL A 189 -2.18 5.78 1.35
CA VAL A 189 -2.90 6.96 0.84
C VAL A 189 -4.38 6.75 1.08
N SER A 190 -5.04 7.64 1.81
CA SER A 190 -6.49 7.55 2.05
C SER A 190 -7.10 8.90 2.42
N HIS A 191 -8.39 9.03 2.09
CA HIS A 191 -9.25 10.13 2.54
C HIS A 191 -10.26 9.66 3.59
N GLN A 192 -10.27 8.38 3.93
CA GLN A 192 -11.23 7.79 4.85
C GLN A 192 -10.82 8.03 6.31
N GLU A 193 -11.64 8.75 7.04
CA GLU A 193 -11.40 9.09 8.44
C GLU A 193 -11.08 7.86 9.32
N LYS A 194 -11.73 6.71 9.03
CA LYS A 194 -11.48 5.47 9.76
C LYS A 194 -10.04 4.96 9.58
N LEU A 195 -9.44 5.11 8.38
CA LEU A 195 -8.04 4.76 8.13
C LEU A 195 -7.09 5.78 8.78
N LEU A 196 -7.43 7.06 8.67
CA LEU A 196 -6.63 8.12 9.30
C LEU A 196 -6.57 7.95 10.83
N LYS A 197 -7.66 7.51 11.46
CA LYS A 197 -7.74 7.28 12.92
C LYS A 197 -6.88 6.13 13.44
N ILE A 198 -6.60 5.11 12.61
CA ILE A 198 -5.75 3.98 13.02
C ILE A 198 -4.28 4.20 12.68
N ALA A 199 -3.92 5.27 11.97
CA ALA A 199 -2.55 5.63 11.69
C ALA A 199 -1.84 6.18 12.94
N ASP A 200 -0.52 5.96 13.02
CA ASP A 200 0.32 6.58 14.04
C ASP A 200 0.67 8.03 13.66
N ARG A 201 0.81 8.27 12.37
CA ARG A 201 1.26 9.54 11.80
C ARG A 201 0.46 9.88 10.54
N ILE A 202 0.12 11.14 10.38
CA ILE A 202 -0.53 11.65 9.16
C ILE A 202 0.37 12.68 8.51
N ILE A 203 0.52 12.53 7.20
CA ILE A 203 1.23 13.48 6.33
C ILE A 203 0.22 14.08 5.36
N VAL A 204 0.10 15.39 5.37
CA VAL A 204 -0.76 16.13 4.43
C VAL A 204 0.09 16.67 3.30
N MET A 205 -0.29 16.33 2.07
CA MET A 205 0.36 16.84 0.87
C MET A 205 -0.52 17.84 0.13
N ASP A 206 0.09 18.89 -0.33
CA ASP A 206 -0.52 19.84 -1.28
C ASP A 206 0.51 20.29 -2.31
N SER A 207 0.07 20.39 -3.57
CA SER A 207 0.87 20.93 -4.68
C SER A 207 2.30 20.35 -4.79
N GLY A 208 2.45 19.06 -4.49
CA GLY A 208 3.72 18.34 -4.58
C GLY A 208 4.64 18.52 -3.36
N GLU A 209 4.17 19.12 -2.29
CA GLU A 209 4.93 19.37 -1.06
C GLU A 209 4.25 18.75 0.16
N VAL A 210 5.02 18.54 1.23
CA VAL A 210 4.49 18.16 2.55
C VAL A 210 4.15 19.47 3.28
N VAL A 211 2.85 19.69 3.50
CA VAL A 211 2.38 20.92 4.19
C VAL A 211 2.14 20.67 5.68
N LYS A 212 1.94 19.42 6.09
CA LYS A 212 1.80 19.03 7.49
C LYS A 212 2.28 17.61 7.70
N ASP A 213 2.87 17.37 8.85
CA ASP A 213 3.43 16.09 9.24
C ASP A 213 3.45 15.98 10.76
N GLY A 214 2.79 15.00 11.31
CA GLY A 214 2.71 14.83 12.75
C GLY A 214 1.92 13.62 13.23
N PRO A 215 1.81 13.42 14.55
CA PRO A 215 0.96 12.38 15.13
C PRO A 215 -0.47 12.49 14.63
N ALA A 216 -1.09 11.34 14.32
CA ALA A 216 -2.44 11.33 13.72
C ALA A 216 -3.47 12.09 14.56
N GLN A 217 -3.40 11.97 15.89
CA GLN A 217 -4.33 12.65 16.80
C GLN A 217 -4.25 14.18 16.70
N ASP A 218 -3.07 14.73 16.45
CA ASP A 218 -2.89 16.17 16.38
C ASP A 218 -3.32 16.72 15.02
N VAL A 219 -2.92 16.03 13.93
CA VAL A 219 -3.29 16.42 12.57
C VAL A 219 -4.82 16.36 12.37
N LEU A 220 -5.50 15.32 12.90
CA LEU A 220 -6.95 15.18 12.77
C LEU A 220 -7.74 16.29 13.47
N LYS A 221 -7.25 16.82 14.59
CA LYS A 221 -7.93 17.94 15.30
C LYS A 221 -7.93 19.25 14.51
N GLU A 222 -6.97 19.42 13.63
CA GLU A 222 -6.80 20.67 12.89
C GLU A 222 -7.42 20.62 11.47
N VAL A 223 -7.79 19.41 11.00
CA VAL A 223 -8.37 19.20 9.68
C VAL A 223 -9.91 19.07 9.76
N GLN A 224 -10.46 18.95 10.97
CA GLN A 224 -11.91 19.03 11.27
C GLN A 224 -12.31 20.49 11.49
#